data_8381f10493b944ead4f6d4dc9ba8751e
#
_entry.id   8381f10493b944ead4f6d4dc9ba8751e
#
_cell.length_a   1.000
_cell.length_b   1.000
_cell.length_c   1.000
_cell.angle_alpha   90.00
_cell.angle_beta   90.00
_cell.angle_gamma   90.00
#
_symmetry.space_group_name_H-M   'P 1'
#
loop_
_entity.id
_entity.type
_entity.pdbx_description
1 polymer ?
#
loop_
_entity_poly.entity_id
_entity_poly.type
_entity_poly.pdbx_seq_one_letter_code
_entity_poly.pdbx_strand_id
1 'polypeptide(L)'
;MLLRRRVLAFALTTVFTSYMGAATAWAQTVVASAASPDQALHVEVQIDGFGKLAYAVKRRGREVIGLSRLGFNLANAPKLDGGFSLKASRTQEHDDTWEQPWGERRYVRNHYRELRVEVEQKTKAGRALAIVFRIYDDGIGFRYEFPDQAQLRDVAITDELTEFNVTQPATAWWIPAGELAGLEQQVTTSPLQEIGTADTPLTLRLGDGTHIAFHEAALVDYATMWLRKVEGQKLRAMLAPSSTGPAVVRHGAFTTPWRTMRIADDAPGLYMSNLELNLNEPNKLGDVAWVVPSKFVGVWWEMHLEQSTWNAGPKHGATTANTRRYIDFAAKNGFRGVLV
;
A
#
# COMPACT_ATOMS: atom_id res chain seq x y z
N MET A 1 -30.86 -41.77 -78.83
CA MET A 1 -29.47 -42.12 -78.55
C MET A 1 -28.93 -41.10 -77.51
N LEU A 2 -29.13 -41.41 -76.21
CA LEU A 2 -28.87 -40.49 -75.12
C LEU A 2 -27.65 -40.98 -74.31
N LEU A 3 -26.51 -40.24 -74.34
CA LEU A 3 -25.31 -40.51 -73.59
C LEU A 3 -25.51 -39.96 -72.20
N ARG A 4 -25.53 -40.81 -71.16
CA ARG A 4 -25.42 -40.40 -69.73
C ARG A 4 -24.00 -40.24 -69.35
N ARG A 5 -23.59 -38.99 -69.00
CA ARG A 5 -22.30 -38.68 -68.32
C ARG A 5 -22.49 -38.92 -66.83
N ARG A 6 -21.69 -39.83 -66.25
CA ARG A 6 -21.54 -40.00 -64.82
C ARG A 6 -20.49 -38.99 -64.31
N VAL A 7 -20.88 -38.13 -63.35
CA VAL A 7 -19.98 -37.25 -62.61
C VAL A 7 -19.57 -37.98 -61.32
N LEU A 8 -18.29 -38.28 -61.17
CA LEU A 8 -17.69 -38.76 -59.90
C LEU A 8 -17.40 -37.54 -59.05
N ALA A 9 -18.06 -37.47 -57.87
CA ALA A 9 -17.74 -36.51 -56.81
C ALA A 9 -16.65 -37.12 -55.91
N PHE A 10 -15.48 -36.52 -55.92
CA PHE A 10 -14.43 -36.81 -54.89
C PHE A 10 -14.72 -35.98 -53.66
N ALA A 11 -15.06 -36.61 -52.52
CA ALA A 11 -15.16 -35.99 -51.26
C ALA A 11 -13.74 -35.90 -50.62
N LEU A 12 -13.22 -34.71 -50.52
CA LEU A 12 -11.95 -34.43 -49.82
C LEU A 12 -12.28 -34.23 -48.34
N THR A 13 -12.01 -35.22 -47.49
CA THR A 13 -12.17 -35.13 -46.06
C THR A 13 -10.94 -34.47 -45.48
N THR A 14 -11.02 -33.17 -45.18
CA THR A 14 -9.97 -32.41 -44.49
C THR A 14 -10.09 -32.70 -42.99
N VAL A 15 -9.15 -33.47 -42.44
CA VAL A 15 -9.01 -33.69 -41.02
C VAL A 15 -8.34 -32.46 -40.41
N PHE A 16 -9.09 -31.58 -39.75
CA PHE A 16 -8.57 -30.52 -38.92
C PHE A 16 -8.09 -31.12 -37.58
N THR A 17 -6.82 -31.38 -37.44
CA THR A 17 -6.20 -31.69 -36.16
C THR A 17 -6.06 -30.38 -35.36
N SER A 18 -7.02 -30.10 -34.48
CA SER A 18 -6.94 -29.01 -33.52
C SER A 18 -5.86 -29.36 -32.48
N TYR A 19 -4.67 -28.80 -32.63
CA TYR A 19 -3.70 -28.74 -31.53
C TYR A 19 -4.26 -27.80 -30.45
N MET A 20 -5.00 -28.33 -29.49
CA MET A 20 -5.22 -27.68 -28.23
C MET A 20 -3.89 -27.70 -27.47
N GLY A 21 -3.09 -26.66 -27.62
CA GLY A 21 -1.98 -26.35 -26.72
C GLY A 21 -2.58 -26.12 -25.34
N ALA A 22 -2.53 -27.12 -24.48
CA ALA A 22 -2.78 -26.93 -23.06
C ALA A 22 -1.70 -25.97 -22.55
N ALA A 23 -2.06 -24.68 -22.41
CA ALA A 23 -1.32 -23.77 -21.57
C ALA A 23 -1.35 -24.35 -20.16
N THR A 24 -0.29 -25.02 -19.75
CA THR A 24 -0.09 -25.45 -18.38
C THR A 24 0.02 -24.16 -17.54
N ALA A 25 -1.11 -23.70 -17.02
CA ALA A 25 -1.15 -22.74 -15.96
C ALA A 25 -0.39 -23.40 -14.79
N TRP A 26 0.84 -22.92 -14.56
CA TRP A 26 1.63 -23.40 -13.43
C TRP A 26 0.85 -23.09 -12.17
N ALA A 27 0.39 -24.16 -11.50
CA ALA A 27 -0.40 -24.08 -10.28
C ALA A 27 0.37 -23.24 -9.25
N GLN A 28 -0.29 -22.23 -8.72
CA GLN A 28 0.22 -21.46 -7.60
C GLN A 28 0.13 -22.33 -6.34
N THR A 29 1.21 -22.38 -5.58
CA THR A 29 1.28 -23.15 -4.34
C THR A 29 1.23 -22.18 -3.17
N VAL A 30 0.27 -22.39 -2.26
CA VAL A 30 0.26 -21.73 -0.95
C VAL A 30 1.46 -22.23 -0.18
N VAL A 31 2.39 -21.33 0.16
CA VAL A 31 3.64 -21.66 0.87
C VAL A 31 3.59 -21.26 2.34
N ALA A 32 2.72 -20.34 2.71
CA ALA A 32 2.50 -19.92 4.09
C ALA A 32 1.12 -19.27 4.23
N SER A 33 0.52 -19.36 5.42
CA SER A 33 -0.74 -18.69 5.74
C SER A 33 -0.87 -18.41 7.23
N ALA A 34 -1.65 -17.40 7.58
CA ALA A 34 -2.06 -17.11 8.95
C ALA A 34 -3.39 -16.36 8.95
N ALA A 35 -4.09 -16.42 10.09
CA ALA A 35 -5.32 -15.69 10.31
C ALA A 35 -5.17 -14.67 11.45
N SER A 36 -6.07 -13.68 11.50
CA SER A 36 -6.22 -12.76 12.65
C SER A 36 -6.53 -13.53 13.94
N PRO A 37 -6.34 -12.93 15.11
CA PRO A 37 -6.69 -13.58 16.38
C PRO A 37 -8.13 -14.09 16.43
N ASP A 38 -9.10 -13.30 15.92
CA ASP A 38 -10.53 -13.67 15.83
C ASP A 38 -10.88 -14.59 14.65
N GLN A 39 -9.89 -14.98 13.82
CA GLN A 39 -10.05 -15.81 12.62
C GLN A 39 -10.89 -15.17 11.49
N ALA A 40 -11.23 -13.89 11.57
CA ALA A 40 -12.03 -13.23 10.56
C ALA A 40 -11.25 -12.89 9.29
N LEU A 41 -9.98 -12.49 9.44
CA LEU A 41 -9.07 -12.20 8.33
C LEU A 41 -8.07 -13.34 8.16
N HIS A 42 -7.80 -13.71 6.91
CA HIS A 42 -6.87 -14.78 6.59
C HIS A 42 -5.98 -14.36 5.41
N VAL A 43 -4.67 -14.46 5.59
CA VAL A 43 -3.67 -14.19 4.56
C VAL A 43 -3.07 -15.48 4.07
N GLU A 44 -2.99 -15.63 2.75
CA GLU A 44 -2.26 -16.71 2.07
C GLU A 44 -1.14 -16.12 1.25
N VAL A 45 0.08 -16.65 1.38
CA VAL A 45 1.22 -16.31 0.55
C VAL A 45 1.49 -17.46 -0.41
N GLN A 46 1.69 -17.13 -1.68
CA GLN A 46 1.80 -18.10 -2.76
C GLN A 46 3.08 -17.86 -3.58
N ILE A 47 3.63 -18.92 -4.14
CA ILE A 47 4.72 -18.89 -5.10
C ILE A 47 4.31 -19.70 -6.32
N ASP A 48 4.43 -19.13 -7.52
CA ASP A 48 4.18 -19.84 -8.78
C ASP A 48 5.41 -20.62 -9.27
N GLY A 49 5.24 -21.39 -10.35
CA GLY A 49 6.31 -22.19 -10.94
C GLY A 49 7.51 -21.40 -11.47
N PHE A 50 7.37 -20.07 -11.63
CA PHE A 50 8.46 -19.15 -11.98
C PHE A 50 9.07 -18.47 -10.75
N GLY A 51 8.65 -18.86 -9.56
CA GLY A 51 9.09 -18.25 -8.31
C GLY A 51 8.57 -16.82 -8.11
N LYS A 52 7.42 -16.45 -8.68
CA LYS A 52 6.80 -15.16 -8.44
C LYS A 52 5.99 -15.21 -7.16
N LEU A 53 6.23 -14.23 -6.29
CA LEU A 53 5.53 -14.08 -5.03
C LEU A 53 4.19 -13.38 -5.24
N ALA A 54 3.16 -13.86 -4.55
CA ALA A 54 1.87 -13.21 -4.47
C ALA A 54 1.21 -13.49 -3.11
N TYR A 55 0.19 -12.71 -2.77
CA TYR A 55 -0.64 -12.94 -1.60
C TYR A 55 -2.12 -12.77 -1.95
N ALA A 56 -2.98 -13.30 -1.09
CA ALA A 56 -4.42 -13.10 -1.13
C ALA A 56 -4.96 -12.90 0.29
N VAL A 57 -6.08 -12.18 0.41
CA VAL A 57 -6.74 -11.94 1.70
C VAL A 57 -8.20 -12.38 1.62
N LYS A 58 -8.60 -13.20 2.58
CA LYS A 58 -10.00 -13.58 2.80
C LYS A 58 -10.53 -12.92 4.07
N ARG A 59 -11.78 -12.53 4.04
CA ARG A 59 -12.54 -12.07 5.19
C ARG A 59 -13.75 -12.98 5.40
N ARG A 60 -13.83 -13.62 6.57
CA ARG A 60 -14.91 -14.59 6.89
C ARG A 60 -15.12 -15.61 5.76
N GLY A 61 -14.02 -16.14 5.22
CA GLY A 61 -14.00 -17.13 4.15
C GLY A 61 -14.23 -16.59 2.73
N ARG A 62 -14.55 -15.30 2.54
CA ARG A 62 -14.68 -14.66 1.22
C ARG A 62 -13.41 -13.93 0.86
N GLU A 63 -12.93 -14.10 -0.36
CA GLU A 63 -11.79 -13.37 -0.86
C GLU A 63 -12.17 -11.89 -1.10
N VAL A 64 -11.45 -10.97 -0.45
CA VAL A 64 -11.62 -9.51 -0.58
C VAL A 64 -10.46 -8.89 -1.37
N ILE A 65 -9.26 -9.45 -1.22
CA ILE A 65 -8.10 -9.19 -2.07
C ILE A 65 -7.69 -10.51 -2.69
N GLY A 66 -7.85 -10.61 -3.98
CA GLY A 66 -7.42 -11.74 -4.78
C GLY A 66 -5.92 -11.71 -5.00
N LEU A 67 -5.45 -12.65 -5.77
CA LEU A 67 -4.03 -12.84 -6.00
C LEU A 67 -3.34 -11.55 -6.44
N SER A 68 -2.45 -11.05 -5.60
CA SER A 68 -1.75 -9.77 -5.69
C SER A 68 -0.24 -10.00 -5.67
N ARG A 69 0.46 -9.54 -6.70
CA ARG A 69 1.90 -9.75 -6.84
C ARG A 69 2.70 -8.88 -5.88
N LEU A 70 3.91 -9.38 -5.57
CA LEU A 70 4.91 -8.74 -4.71
C LEU A 70 6.25 -8.67 -5.45
N GLY A 71 7.06 -7.65 -5.15
CA GLY A 71 8.40 -7.53 -5.72
C GLY A 71 8.86 -6.11 -5.98
N PHE A 72 10.02 -5.97 -6.66
CA PHE A 72 10.65 -4.69 -6.96
C PHE A 72 11.37 -4.68 -8.30
N ASN A 73 11.36 -3.53 -8.97
CA ASN A 73 12.34 -3.17 -10.00
C ASN A 73 13.48 -2.39 -9.35
N LEU A 74 14.70 -2.76 -9.67
CA LEU A 74 15.92 -2.13 -9.17
C LEU A 74 16.66 -1.46 -10.34
N ALA A 75 17.24 -0.28 -10.09
CA ALA A 75 18.05 0.42 -11.08
C ALA A 75 19.45 -0.20 -11.25
N ASN A 76 20.01 -0.75 -10.17
CA ASN A 76 21.39 -1.18 -10.07
C ASN A 76 21.58 -2.70 -9.95
N ALA A 77 20.48 -3.48 -10.05
CA ALA A 77 20.51 -4.93 -9.96
C ALA A 77 19.34 -5.54 -10.75
N PRO A 78 19.39 -6.84 -11.10
CA PRO A 78 18.23 -7.55 -11.69
C PRO A 78 17.02 -7.46 -10.76
N LYS A 79 15.81 -7.50 -11.34
CA LYS A 79 14.54 -7.40 -10.64
C LYS A 79 14.40 -8.43 -9.51
N LEU A 80 13.63 -8.04 -8.48
CA LEU A 80 13.16 -8.91 -7.41
C LEU A 80 11.68 -9.25 -7.66
N ASP A 81 11.36 -9.85 -8.82
CA ASP A 81 9.99 -10.14 -9.27
C ASP A 81 9.71 -11.62 -9.57
N GLY A 82 10.68 -12.51 -9.30
CA GLY A 82 10.55 -13.95 -9.55
C GLY A 82 11.81 -14.72 -9.19
N GLY A 83 11.81 -16.03 -9.49
CA GLY A 83 12.91 -16.91 -9.15
C GLY A 83 13.01 -17.24 -7.64
N PHE A 84 12.03 -16.85 -6.85
CA PHE A 84 12.00 -17.11 -5.41
C PHE A 84 11.59 -18.54 -5.07
N SER A 85 12.14 -19.03 -3.98
CA SER A 85 11.67 -20.22 -3.28
C SER A 85 11.53 -19.91 -1.79
N LEU A 86 10.60 -20.59 -1.13
CA LEU A 86 10.45 -20.50 0.31
C LEU A 86 11.72 -21.02 1.00
N LYS A 87 12.25 -20.23 1.93
CA LYS A 87 13.37 -20.61 2.80
C LYS A 87 12.85 -21.02 4.19
N ALA A 88 11.99 -20.19 4.76
CA ALA A 88 11.34 -20.46 6.03
C ALA A 88 10.03 -19.67 6.15
N SER A 89 9.11 -20.16 6.97
CA SER A 89 7.96 -19.38 7.44
C SER A 89 7.75 -19.62 8.93
N ARG A 90 7.29 -18.59 9.62
CA ARG A 90 6.93 -18.68 11.04
C ARG A 90 5.75 -17.79 11.34
N THR A 91 4.96 -18.21 12.32
CA THR A 91 3.82 -17.45 12.85
C THR A 91 4.05 -17.23 14.33
N GLN A 92 3.73 -16.01 14.78
CA GLN A 92 3.81 -15.62 16.19
C GLN A 92 2.61 -14.75 16.53
N GLU A 93 2.04 -14.92 17.71
CA GLU A 93 0.98 -14.07 18.25
C GLU A 93 1.57 -13.04 19.21
N HIS A 94 1.02 -11.83 19.20
CA HIS A 94 1.40 -10.72 20.04
C HIS A 94 0.14 -10.07 20.60
N ASP A 95 0.11 -9.80 21.91
CA ASP A 95 -0.99 -9.11 22.56
C ASP A 95 -0.44 -8.27 23.73
N ASP A 96 -0.42 -6.97 23.54
CA ASP A 96 -0.10 -6.01 24.59
C ASP A 96 -0.98 -4.77 24.50
N THR A 97 -0.84 -3.86 25.45
CA THR A 97 -1.51 -2.56 25.45
C THR A 97 -0.51 -1.49 25.82
N TRP A 98 -0.43 -0.47 25.00
CA TRP A 98 0.45 0.66 25.23
C TRP A 98 -0.35 1.96 25.47
N GLU A 99 0.27 2.92 26.10
CA GLU A 99 -0.34 4.21 26.43
C GLU A 99 0.15 5.28 25.48
N GLN A 100 -0.80 5.98 24.85
CA GLN A 100 -0.48 7.18 24.07
C GLN A 100 -0.27 8.38 25.00
N PRO A 101 0.75 9.21 24.82
CA PRO A 101 0.94 10.40 25.62
C PRO A 101 -0.10 11.50 25.33
N TRP A 102 -0.70 11.48 24.15
CA TRP A 102 -1.83 12.31 23.70
C TRP A 102 -2.54 11.62 22.52
N GLY A 103 -3.77 12.03 22.21
CA GLY A 103 -4.58 11.45 21.13
C GLY A 103 -6.01 11.21 21.60
N GLU A 104 -6.81 10.58 20.76
CA GLU A 104 -8.22 10.30 21.03
C GLU A 104 -8.42 9.13 22.01
N ARG A 105 -7.43 8.25 22.12
CA ARG A 105 -7.44 7.08 23.00
C ARG A 105 -6.20 7.06 23.85
N ARG A 106 -6.37 6.87 25.14
CA ARG A 106 -5.25 6.74 26.05
C ARG A 106 -4.55 5.39 25.92
N TYR A 107 -5.33 4.32 25.87
CA TYR A 107 -4.82 2.95 25.80
C TYR A 107 -5.13 2.34 24.43
N VAL A 108 -4.14 1.78 23.79
CA VAL A 108 -4.24 1.14 22.49
C VAL A 108 -3.80 -0.31 22.61
N ARG A 109 -4.73 -1.24 22.39
CA ARG A 109 -4.39 -2.66 22.33
C ARG A 109 -3.69 -2.95 21.03
N ASN A 110 -2.62 -3.71 21.10
CA ASN A 110 -1.80 -4.16 19.97
C ASN A 110 -1.83 -5.70 19.92
N HIS A 111 -2.91 -6.23 19.34
CA HIS A 111 -3.15 -7.67 19.26
C HIS A 111 -3.20 -8.12 17.82
N TYR A 112 -2.21 -8.92 17.41
CA TYR A 112 -2.08 -9.41 16.05
C TYR A 112 -1.43 -10.79 16.00
N ARG A 113 -1.58 -11.45 14.86
CA ARG A 113 -0.74 -12.57 14.49
C ARG A 113 0.22 -12.15 13.39
N GLU A 114 1.52 -12.33 13.62
CA GLU A 114 2.56 -12.08 12.64
C GLU A 114 2.84 -13.34 11.83
N LEU A 115 2.84 -13.20 10.50
CA LEU A 115 3.33 -14.20 9.56
C LEU A 115 4.58 -13.66 8.88
N ARG A 116 5.73 -14.30 9.15
CA ARG A 116 7.00 -14.00 8.48
C ARG A 116 7.30 -15.06 7.45
N VAL A 117 7.52 -14.64 6.20
CA VAL A 117 7.84 -15.51 5.07
C VAL A 117 9.20 -15.11 4.52
N GLU A 118 10.19 -15.96 4.71
CA GLU A 118 11.56 -15.77 4.21
C GLU A 118 11.72 -16.50 2.89
N VAL A 119 12.18 -15.78 1.88
CA VAL A 119 12.36 -16.29 0.52
C VAL A 119 13.76 -15.99 0.02
N GLU A 120 14.23 -16.80 -0.92
CA GLU A 120 15.51 -16.62 -1.56
C GLU A 120 15.39 -16.85 -3.06
N GLN A 121 15.98 -15.97 -3.87
CA GLN A 121 16.05 -16.18 -5.31
C GLN A 121 17.04 -17.27 -5.66
N LYS A 122 16.62 -18.22 -6.49
CA LYS A 122 17.48 -19.28 -7.06
C LYS A 122 18.39 -18.71 -8.15
N THR A 123 19.30 -17.83 -7.77
CA THR A 123 20.33 -17.26 -8.63
C THR A 123 21.71 -17.69 -8.09
N LYS A 124 22.75 -17.55 -8.91
CA LYS A 124 24.14 -17.89 -8.50
C LYS A 124 24.59 -17.15 -7.24
N ALA A 125 23.98 -16.01 -6.93
CA ALA A 125 24.32 -15.16 -5.79
C ALA A 125 23.37 -15.34 -4.58
N GLY A 126 22.18 -15.91 -4.76
CA GLY A 126 21.14 -16.05 -3.73
C GLY A 126 20.78 -14.68 -3.12
N ARG A 127 19.60 -14.09 -3.44
CA ARG A 127 19.16 -12.83 -2.81
C ARG A 127 17.99 -13.11 -1.90
N ALA A 128 18.17 -12.86 -0.62
CA ALA A 128 17.17 -13.09 0.40
C ALA A 128 16.25 -11.87 0.57
N LEU A 129 14.98 -12.14 0.86
CA LEU A 129 13.96 -11.16 1.18
C LEU A 129 13.01 -11.79 2.21
N ALA A 130 12.48 -11.01 3.13
CA ALA A 130 11.38 -11.44 3.97
C ALA A 130 10.16 -10.56 3.71
N ILE A 131 8.98 -11.18 3.71
CA ILE A 131 7.69 -10.50 3.74
C ILE A 131 7.07 -10.77 5.11
N VAL A 132 6.76 -9.69 5.83
CA VAL A 132 6.18 -9.77 7.17
C VAL A 132 4.77 -9.21 7.13
N PHE A 133 3.79 -10.02 7.49
CA PHE A 133 2.40 -9.61 7.66
C PHE A 133 2.07 -9.53 9.15
N ARG A 134 1.41 -8.47 9.58
CA ARG A 134 0.73 -8.37 10.87
C ARG A 134 -0.75 -8.31 10.61
N ILE A 135 -1.47 -9.32 11.11
CA ILE A 135 -2.88 -9.56 10.84
C ILE A 135 -3.64 -9.28 12.13
N TYR A 136 -4.36 -8.16 12.14
CA TYR A 136 -5.23 -7.71 13.22
C TYR A 136 -6.68 -8.12 12.91
N ASP A 137 -7.58 -7.97 13.87
CA ASP A 137 -9.00 -8.26 13.66
C ASP A 137 -9.71 -7.23 12.76
N ASP A 138 -9.13 -6.03 12.66
CA ASP A 138 -9.64 -4.87 11.91
C ASP A 138 -8.80 -4.50 10.67
N GLY A 139 -7.78 -5.30 10.34
CA GLY A 139 -6.95 -5.01 9.16
C GLY A 139 -5.63 -5.76 9.11
N ILE A 140 -4.85 -5.44 8.10
CA ILE A 140 -3.57 -6.09 7.81
C ILE A 140 -2.55 -5.03 7.44
N GLY A 141 -1.37 -5.13 8.03
CA GLY A 141 -0.18 -4.45 7.53
C GLY A 141 0.85 -5.47 7.05
N PHE A 142 1.50 -5.18 5.93
CA PHE A 142 2.65 -5.96 5.52
C PHE A 142 3.79 -5.08 5.03
N ARG A 143 5.01 -5.57 5.17
CA ARG A 143 6.23 -4.90 4.70
C ARG A 143 7.24 -5.90 4.20
N TYR A 144 8.20 -5.39 3.46
CA TYR A 144 9.38 -6.16 3.08
C TYR A 144 10.54 -5.83 4.00
N GLU A 145 11.35 -6.84 4.28
CA GLU A 145 12.60 -6.68 5.02
C GLU A 145 13.75 -7.20 4.16
N PHE A 146 14.72 -6.33 3.94
CA PHE A 146 15.95 -6.61 3.24
C PHE A 146 17.03 -6.91 4.29
N PRO A 147 17.41 -8.20 4.47
CA PRO A 147 18.46 -8.54 5.42
C PRO A 147 19.82 -8.03 4.96
N ASP A 148 20.78 -7.93 5.88
CA ASP A 148 22.16 -7.62 5.52
C ASP A 148 22.75 -8.74 4.66
N GLN A 149 23.13 -8.39 3.43
CA GLN A 149 23.68 -9.32 2.45
C GLN A 149 24.51 -8.57 1.40
N ALA A 150 25.61 -9.16 0.96
CA ALA A 150 26.53 -8.53 0.02
C ALA A 150 25.86 -8.20 -1.33
N GLN A 151 24.88 -9.03 -1.77
CA GLN A 151 24.20 -8.93 -3.07
C GLN A 151 23.17 -7.79 -3.15
N LEU A 152 22.71 -7.28 -2.00
CA LEU A 152 21.78 -6.17 -1.86
C LEU A 152 22.26 -5.18 -0.81
N ARG A 153 23.60 -4.93 -0.75
CA ARG A 153 24.16 -3.94 0.16
C ARG A 153 23.74 -2.51 -0.22
N ASP A 154 23.67 -2.25 -1.52
CA ASP A 154 23.21 -0.99 -2.08
C ASP A 154 21.98 -1.27 -2.94
N VAL A 155 20.82 -0.78 -2.51
CA VAL A 155 19.54 -1.03 -3.18
C VAL A 155 18.98 0.29 -3.72
N ALA A 156 18.75 0.34 -5.03
CA ALA A 156 18.15 1.47 -5.72
C ALA A 156 16.82 1.03 -6.36
N ILE A 157 15.71 1.31 -5.68
CA ILE A 157 14.36 0.90 -6.11
C ILE A 157 13.81 1.94 -7.08
N THR A 158 13.42 1.50 -8.28
CA THR A 158 12.68 2.32 -9.25
C THR A 158 11.17 2.14 -9.10
N ASP A 159 10.72 0.90 -8.86
CA ASP A 159 9.31 0.57 -8.70
C ASP A 159 9.10 -0.48 -7.62
N GLU A 160 8.05 -0.33 -6.85
CA GLU A 160 7.47 -1.36 -6.02
C GLU A 160 6.32 -2.04 -6.77
N LEU A 161 6.40 -3.36 -6.93
CA LEU A 161 5.46 -4.14 -7.74
C LEU A 161 4.26 -4.66 -6.92
N THR A 162 4.10 -4.18 -5.70
CA THR A 162 3.00 -4.55 -4.79
C THR A 162 1.66 -4.25 -5.43
N GLU A 163 0.82 -5.26 -5.56
CA GLU A 163 -0.54 -5.18 -6.08
C GLU A 163 -1.57 -5.34 -4.96
N PHE A 164 -2.78 -4.84 -5.24
CA PHE A 164 -4.00 -5.03 -4.44
C PHE A 164 -5.14 -5.35 -5.42
N ASN A 165 -5.40 -6.63 -5.61
CA ASN A 165 -6.40 -7.10 -6.55
C ASN A 165 -7.78 -7.19 -5.86
N VAL A 166 -8.53 -6.11 -5.88
CA VAL A 166 -9.88 -6.06 -5.29
C VAL A 166 -10.80 -7.01 -6.04
N THR A 167 -11.49 -7.91 -5.35
CA THR A 167 -12.23 -9.01 -5.98
C THR A 167 -13.65 -8.67 -6.40
N GLN A 168 -14.18 -7.52 -5.97
CA GLN A 168 -15.55 -7.09 -6.23
C GLN A 168 -15.60 -5.68 -6.80
N PRO A 169 -16.65 -5.31 -7.57
CA PRO A 169 -16.91 -3.92 -7.89
C PRO A 169 -16.97 -3.09 -6.62
N ALA A 170 -16.37 -1.90 -6.66
CA ALA A 170 -16.29 -1.03 -5.52
C ALA A 170 -16.56 0.43 -5.88
N THR A 171 -17.17 1.15 -4.94
CA THR A 171 -17.18 2.61 -4.93
C THR A 171 -15.94 3.07 -4.19
N ALA A 172 -15.25 4.05 -4.75
CA ALA A 172 -14.02 4.62 -4.21
C ALA A 172 -14.21 6.08 -3.80
N TRP A 173 -13.60 6.46 -2.68
CA TRP A 173 -13.39 7.84 -2.24
C TRP A 173 -11.88 8.11 -2.27
N TRP A 174 -11.46 9.06 -3.08
CA TRP A 174 -10.04 9.27 -3.39
C TRP A 174 -9.74 10.70 -3.83
N ILE A 175 -8.49 11.09 -3.75
CA ILE A 175 -7.95 12.30 -4.38
C ILE A 175 -6.88 11.91 -5.41
N PRO A 176 -6.73 12.66 -6.52
CA PRO A 176 -5.66 12.43 -7.48
C PRO A 176 -4.28 12.57 -6.85
N ALA A 177 -3.36 11.68 -7.22
CA ALA A 177 -1.96 11.73 -6.83
C ALA A 177 -1.09 12.23 -7.99
N GLY A 178 0.15 12.62 -7.70
CA GLY A 178 1.15 13.03 -8.69
C GLY A 178 1.54 14.48 -8.64
N GLU A 179 0.82 15.32 -7.93
CA GLU A 179 1.23 16.69 -7.63
C GLU A 179 1.89 16.73 -6.26
N LEU A 180 3.10 17.29 -6.22
CA LEU A 180 3.89 17.39 -4.98
C LEU A 180 3.46 18.57 -4.09
N ALA A 181 2.58 19.42 -4.58
CA ALA A 181 2.03 20.57 -3.86
C ALA A 181 0.50 20.56 -3.97
N GLY A 182 -0.18 20.82 -2.85
CA GLY A 182 -1.64 20.96 -2.83
C GLY A 182 -2.35 19.63 -2.61
N LEU A 183 -2.11 19.02 -1.45
CA LEU A 183 -2.86 17.83 -1.00
C LEU A 183 -4.31 18.17 -0.60
N GLU A 184 -4.65 19.46 -0.49
CA GLU A 184 -5.99 19.95 -0.18
C GLU A 184 -6.88 19.92 -1.44
N GLN A 185 -7.19 18.71 -1.90
CA GLN A 185 -8.08 18.50 -3.03
C GLN A 185 -9.45 17.99 -2.55
N GLN A 186 -10.48 18.26 -3.35
CA GLN A 186 -11.79 17.68 -3.08
C GLN A 186 -11.76 16.18 -3.31
N VAL A 187 -12.34 15.43 -2.36
CA VAL A 187 -12.48 13.98 -2.48
C VAL A 187 -13.44 13.68 -3.63
N THR A 188 -12.97 12.89 -4.57
CA THR A 188 -13.77 12.35 -5.67
C THR A 188 -14.42 11.03 -5.24
N THR A 189 -15.67 10.84 -5.62
CA THR A 189 -16.38 9.56 -5.49
C THR A 189 -16.63 8.99 -6.87
N SER A 190 -16.14 7.79 -7.14
CA SER A 190 -16.31 7.11 -8.44
C SER A 190 -16.29 5.59 -8.29
N PRO A 191 -16.68 4.83 -9.31
CA PRO A 191 -16.32 3.42 -9.41
C PRO A 191 -14.81 3.24 -9.39
N LEU A 192 -14.33 2.15 -8.77
CA LEU A 192 -12.89 1.82 -8.70
C LEU A 192 -12.22 1.77 -10.09
N GLN A 193 -12.97 1.35 -11.12
CA GLN A 193 -12.46 1.26 -12.50
C GLN A 193 -12.09 2.63 -13.11
N GLU A 194 -12.62 3.71 -12.58
CA GLU A 194 -12.43 5.08 -13.09
C GLU A 194 -11.26 5.80 -12.40
N ILE A 195 -10.64 5.18 -11.39
CA ILE A 195 -9.47 5.76 -10.73
C ILE A 195 -8.27 5.72 -11.70
N GLY A 196 -7.54 6.82 -11.78
CA GLY A 196 -6.24 6.88 -12.46
C GLY A 196 -5.12 6.48 -11.51
N THR A 197 -4.57 7.47 -10.81
CA THR A 197 -3.64 7.30 -9.69
C THR A 197 -4.20 8.07 -8.50
N ALA A 198 -4.41 7.36 -7.41
CA ALA A 198 -4.94 7.93 -6.18
C ALA A 198 -3.84 8.12 -5.14
N ASP A 199 -3.94 9.19 -4.37
CA ASP A 199 -3.17 9.33 -3.13
C ASP A 199 -3.77 8.43 -2.04
N THR A 200 -3.01 8.22 -0.96
CA THR A 200 -3.47 7.45 0.19
C THR A 200 -3.72 8.37 1.40
N PRO A 201 -4.75 8.10 2.19
CA PRO A 201 -5.61 6.91 2.19
C PRO A 201 -6.63 6.87 1.05
N LEU A 202 -6.76 5.71 0.42
CA LEU A 202 -7.81 5.39 -0.54
C LEU A 202 -8.87 4.52 0.13
N THR A 203 -10.12 4.96 0.14
CA THR A 203 -11.22 4.21 0.76
C THR A 203 -12.12 3.60 -0.30
N LEU A 204 -12.46 2.32 -0.11
CA LEU A 204 -13.37 1.55 -0.96
C LEU A 204 -14.56 1.01 -0.15
N ARG A 205 -15.71 0.93 -0.79
CA ARG A 205 -16.85 0.11 -0.36
C ARG A 205 -17.14 -0.91 -1.44
N LEU A 206 -16.96 -2.19 -1.11
CA LEU A 206 -17.21 -3.32 -1.99
C LEU A 206 -18.70 -3.56 -2.21
N GLY A 207 -19.04 -4.35 -3.22
CA GLY A 207 -20.43 -4.68 -3.57
C GLY A 207 -21.20 -5.39 -2.45
N ASP A 208 -20.52 -6.13 -1.57
CA ASP A 208 -21.11 -6.80 -0.40
C ASP A 208 -21.20 -5.92 0.85
N GLY A 209 -20.79 -4.65 0.75
CA GLY A 209 -20.80 -3.68 1.84
C GLY A 209 -19.51 -3.62 2.65
N THR A 210 -18.55 -4.52 2.44
CA THR A 210 -17.24 -4.47 3.09
C THR A 210 -16.52 -3.18 2.74
N HIS A 211 -15.97 -2.50 3.74
CA HIS A 211 -15.14 -1.31 3.57
C HIS A 211 -13.66 -1.64 3.70
N ILE A 212 -12.85 -1.09 2.82
CA ILE A 212 -11.39 -1.23 2.84
C ILE A 212 -10.76 0.16 2.71
N ALA A 213 -9.79 0.48 3.56
CA ALA A 213 -8.96 1.67 3.40
C ALA A 213 -7.50 1.26 3.25
N PHE A 214 -6.88 1.67 2.15
CA PHE A 214 -5.46 1.46 1.87
C PHE A 214 -4.66 2.67 2.31
N HIS A 215 -3.59 2.42 3.04
CA HIS A 215 -2.66 3.45 3.48
C HIS A 215 -1.28 2.84 3.74
N GLU A 216 -0.44 3.56 4.45
CA GLU A 216 0.88 3.11 4.88
C GLU A 216 1.20 3.56 6.31
N ALA A 217 2.10 2.87 6.98
CA ALA A 217 2.60 3.24 8.30
C ALA A 217 4.12 3.08 8.37
N ALA A 218 4.75 3.75 9.34
CA ALA A 218 6.19 3.80 9.50
C ALA A 218 6.91 4.25 8.21
N LEU A 219 6.38 5.30 7.57
CA LEU A 219 7.01 5.94 6.42
C LEU A 219 8.26 6.71 6.87
N VAL A 220 9.38 6.01 6.99
CA VAL A 220 10.66 6.56 7.44
C VAL A 220 11.71 6.28 6.39
N ASP A 221 12.31 7.36 5.88
CA ASP A 221 13.40 7.31 4.89
C ASP A 221 13.06 6.42 3.68
N TYR A 222 11.85 6.61 3.15
CA TYR A 222 11.30 5.89 2.02
C TYR A 222 10.32 6.78 1.23
N ALA A 223 10.04 6.46 -0.03
CA ALA A 223 9.06 7.19 -0.84
C ALA A 223 7.63 6.83 -0.42
N THR A 224 6.74 7.82 -0.37
CA THR A 224 5.31 7.60 -0.14
C THR A 224 4.69 6.76 -1.25
N MET A 225 3.67 5.98 -0.91
CA MET A 225 2.93 5.14 -1.83
C MET A 225 1.70 5.86 -2.36
N TRP A 226 1.59 5.94 -3.68
CA TRP A 226 0.35 6.17 -4.41
C TRP A 226 -0.21 4.84 -4.91
N LEU A 227 -1.48 4.83 -5.30
CA LEU A 227 -2.15 3.65 -5.84
C LEU A 227 -2.63 3.91 -7.25
N ARG A 228 -2.01 3.26 -8.23
CA ARG A 228 -2.41 3.32 -9.63
C ARG A 228 -3.33 2.15 -9.97
N LYS A 229 -4.48 2.44 -10.57
CA LYS A 229 -5.32 1.43 -11.18
C LYS A 229 -4.63 0.89 -12.43
N VAL A 230 -4.50 -0.43 -12.54
CA VAL A 230 -3.79 -1.08 -13.66
C VAL A 230 -4.75 -1.89 -14.55
N GLU A 231 -5.27 -3.00 -14.10
CA GLU A 231 -6.14 -3.88 -14.87
C GLU A 231 -7.38 -4.26 -14.05
N GLY A 232 -8.55 -4.32 -14.67
CA GLY A 232 -9.79 -4.69 -14.00
C GLY A 232 -10.01 -3.83 -12.75
N GLN A 233 -9.99 -4.45 -11.58
CA GLN A 233 -10.11 -3.79 -10.27
C GLN A 233 -8.81 -3.81 -9.48
N LYS A 234 -7.71 -4.11 -10.13
CA LYS A 234 -6.39 -4.20 -9.52
C LYS A 234 -5.76 -2.82 -9.38
N LEU A 235 -5.30 -2.53 -8.19
CA LEU A 235 -4.43 -1.41 -7.86
C LEU A 235 -2.99 -1.90 -7.76
N ARG A 236 -2.04 -1.01 -8.01
CA ARG A 236 -0.61 -1.26 -7.86
C ARG A 236 0.05 -0.08 -7.18
N ALA A 237 0.95 -0.35 -6.25
CA ALA A 237 1.78 0.65 -5.63
C ALA A 237 2.61 1.41 -6.68
N MET A 238 2.66 2.70 -6.54
CA MET A 238 3.51 3.61 -7.28
C MET A 238 4.20 4.51 -6.28
N LEU A 239 5.52 4.46 -6.25
CA LEU A 239 6.30 5.30 -5.34
C LEU A 239 6.36 6.73 -5.88
N ALA A 240 6.25 7.70 -4.99
CA ALA A 240 6.47 9.10 -5.34
C ALA A 240 7.88 9.27 -5.94
N PRO A 241 8.01 10.00 -7.05
CA PRO A 241 9.29 10.13 -7.74
C PRO A 241 10.29 10.93 -6.90
N SER A 242 11.54 10.54 -6.97
CA SER A 242 12.65 11.38 -6.51
C SER A 242 12.91 12.50 -7.52
N SER A 243 13.46 13.61 -7.06
CA SER A 243 13.94 14.69 -7.95
C SER A 243 15.08 14.23 -8.86
N THR A 244 15.80 13.18 -8.46
CA THR A 244 16.94 12.61 -9.21
C THR A 244 17.01 11.10 -9.04
N GLY A 245 16.91 10.35 -10.16
CA GLY A 245 17.17 8.91 -10.16
C GLY A 245 16.08 8.02 -9.54
N PRO A 246 16.45 6.93 -8.86
CA PRO A 246 15.53 5.98 -8.27
C PRO A 246 14.65 6.60 -7.19
N ALA A 247 13.43 6.08 -7.01
CA ALA A 247 12.50 6.56 -6.00
C ALA A 247 13.03 6.35 -4.56
N VAL A 248 13.79 5.28 -4.34
CA VAL A 248 14.38 4.95 -3.04
C VAL A 248 15.81 4.45 -3.21
N VAL A 249 16.73 4.95 -2.38
CA VAL A 249 18.11 4.44 -2.28
C VAL A 249 18.38 4.07 -0.82
N ARG A 250 18.80 2.81 -0.59
CA ARG A 250 19.08 2.28 0.76
C ARG A 250 20.41 1.56 0.77
N HIS A 251 21.03 1.53 1.95
CA HIS A 251 22.30 0.87 2.21
C HIS A 251 22.19 -0.07 3.41
N GLY A 252 22.76 -1.27 3.28
CA GLY A 252 22.70 -2.31 4.32
C GLY A 252 21.29 -2.90 4.50
N ALA A 253 21.04 -3.42 5.69
CA ALA A 253 19.71 -3.93 6.04
C ALA A 253 18.69 -2.80 6.22
N PHE A 254 17.49 -2.98 5.71
CA PHE A 254 16.39 -2.03 5.91
C PHE A 254 15.02 -2.70 5.79
N THR A 255 14.01 -1.98 6.22
CA THR A 255 12.60 -2.36 6.04
C THR A 255 11.88 -1.29 5.21
N THR A 256 10.90 -1.72 4.41
CA THR A 256 9.98 -0.77 3.76
C THR A 256 8.95 -0.28 4.79
N PRO A 257 8.21 0.81 4.50
CA PRO A 257 6.99 1.12 5.23
C PRO A 257 6.01 -0.05 5.19
N TRP A 258 5.10 -0.09 6.15
CA TRP A 258 3.98 -1.02 6.11
C TRP A 258 2.98 -0.57 5.05
N ARG A 259 2.54 -1.49 4.21
CA ARG A 259 1.38 -1.34 3.35
C ARG A 259 0.18 -1.81 4.13
N THR A 260 -0.79 -0.93 4.36
CA THR A 260 -1.91 -1.20 5.27
C THR A 260 -3.23 -1.32 4.53
N MET A 261 -4.08 -2.19 5.06
CA MET A 261 -5.47 -2.39 4.65
C MET A 261 -6.32 -2.48 5.90
N ARG A 262 -7.04 -1.42 6.28
CA ARG A 262 -8.12 -1.52 7.25
C ARG A 262 -9.31 -2.19 6.57
N ILE A 263 -9.94 -3.15 7.21
CA ILE A 263 -11.06 -3.93 6.64
C ILE A 263 -12.18 -4.03 7.67
N ALA A 264 -13.33 -3.43 7.37
CA ALA A 264 -14.45 -3.33 8.28
C ALA A 264 -15.81 -3.60 7.61
N ASP A 265 -16.85 -3.77 8.39
CA ASP A 265 -18.24 -3.92 7.90
C ASP A 265 -18.79 -2.57 7.41
N ASP A 266 -18.31 -1.46 7.97
CA ASP A 266 -18.81 -0.11 7.70
C ASP A 266 -17.71 0.96 7.84
N ALA A 267 -18.04 2.21 7.52
CA ALA A 267 -17.13 3.33 7.64
C ALA A 267 -16.72 3.65 9.09
N PRO A 268 -17.63 3.60 10.10
CA PRO A 268 -17.24 3.71 11.51
C PRO A 268 -16.18 2.71 11.93
N GLY A 269 -16.27 1.45 11.46
CA GLY A 269 -15.26 0.43 11.72
C GLY A 269 -13.87 0.79 11.18
N LEU A 270 -13.79 1.40 10.00
CA LEU A 270 -12.51 1.92 9.48
C LEU A 270 -11.93 3.04 10.38
N TYR A 271 -12.78 3.96 10.83
CA TYR A 271 -12.38 5.06 11.72
C TYR A 271 -11.91 4.54 13.08
N MET A 272 -12.54 3.50 13.60
CA MET A 272 -12.23 2.92 14.91
C MET A 272 -10.94 2.09 14.94
N SER A 273 -10.38 1.75 13.80
CA SER A 273 -9.15 0.95 13.70
C SER A 273 -7.93 1.70 14.27
N ASN A 274 -7.07 0.95 14.97
CA ASN A 274 -5.78 1.43 15.47
C ASN A 274 -4.61 0.86 14.66
N LEU A 275 -4.86 0.34 13.47
CA LEU A 275 -3.87 -0.39 12.69
C LEU A 275 -2.57 0.40 12.50
N GLU A 276 -2.66 1.62 11.98
CA GLU A 276 -1.46 2.43 11.72
C GLU A 276 -0.80 2.91 13.00
N LEU A 277 -1.55 3.15 14.09
CA LEU A 277 -0.96 3.47 15.39
C LEU A 277 -0.05 2.33 15.87
N ASN A 278 -0.51 1.09 15.73
CA ASN A 278 0.21 -0.11 16.16
C ASN A 278 1.38 -0.49 15.23
N LEU A 279 1.33 -0.07 13.96
CA LEU A 279 2.38 -0.38 12.98
C LEU A 279 3.49 0.66 12.92
N ASN A 280 3.27 1.85 13.48
CA ASN A 280 4.33 2.84 13.65
C ASN A 280 5.29 2.47 14.78
N GLU A 281 6.52 2.95 14.67
CA GLU A 281 7.55 2.72 15.67
C GLU A 281 7.17 3.40 17.01
N PRO A 282 7.53 2.81 18.13
CA PRO A 282 7.31 3.45 19.44
C PRO A 282 8.06 4.79 19.55
N ASN A 283 7.60 5.61 20.49
CA ASN A 283 8.23 6.89 20.81
C ASN A 283 9.73 6.73 21.06
N LYS A 284 10.57 7.47 20.33
CA LYS A 284 12.04 7.49 20.46
C LYS A 284 12.58 8.72 21.18
N LEU A 285 11.70 9.68 21.52
CA LEU A 285 12.11 10.92 22.22
C LEU A 285 12.24 10.75 23.74
N GLY A 286 11.79 9.61 24.29
CA GLY A 286 11.74 9.40 25.74
C GLY A 286 10.62 10.20 26.39
N ASP A 287 10.93 11.04 27.39
CA ASP A 287 9.94 11.90 28.03
C ASP A 287 9.43 12.97 27.06
N VAL A 288 8.13 12.97 26.86
CA VAL A 288 7.41 13.91 25.98
C VAL A 288 6.44 14.81 26.74
N ALA A 289 6.53 14.88 28.07
CA ALA A 289 5.66 15.72 28.92
C ALA A 289 5.75 17.21 28.56
N TRP A 290 6.83 17.64 27.93
CA TRP A 290 7.01 19.02 27.45
C TRP A 290 6.12 19.35 26.22
N VAL A 291 5.65 18.35 25.46
CA VAL A 291 4.74 18.54 24.34
C VAL A 291 3.32 18.72 24.90
N VAL A 292 2.79 19.92 24.78
CA VAL A 292 1.44 20.24 25.25
C VAL A 292 0.55 20.54 24.05
N PRO A 293 -0.35 19.63 23.65
CA PRO A 293 -1.32 19.89 22.58
C PRO A 293 -2.12 21.15 22.89
N SER A 294 -2.21 22.05 21.91
CA SER A 294 -2.84 23.36 22.15
C SER A 294 -3.40 23.95 20.88
N LYS A 295 -4.28 24.94 21.03
CA LYS A 295 -4.77 25.73 19.90
C LYS A 295 -3.67 26.70 19.45
N PHE A 296 -3.56 26.89 18.13
CA PHE A 296 -2.67 27.86 17.51
C PHE A 296 -3.39 28.61 16.39
N VAL A 297 -2.82 29.72 15.95
CA VAL A 297 -3.25 30.46 14.76
C VAL A 297 -2.16 30.36 13.69
N GLY A 298 -2.53 30.41 12.41
CA GLY A 298 -1.60 30.32 11.29
C GLY A 298 -1.77 31.44 10.29
N VAL A 299 -0.65 32.02 9.82
CA VAL A 299 -0.67 33.08 8.80
C VAL A 299 -1.11 32.57 7.44
N TRP A 300 -0.90 31.30 7.16
CA TRP A 300 -1.17 30.65 5.87
C TRP A 300 -2.67 30.66 5.48
N TRP A 301 -3.57 30.79 6.45
CA TRP A 301 -5.02 30.84 6.17
C TRP A 301 -5.42 32.07 5.33
N GLU A 302 -4.74 33.21 5.50
CA GLU A 302 -4.94 34.39 4.66
C GLU A 302 -4.62 34.11 3.19
N MET A 303 -3.65 33.21 2.90
CA MET A 303 -3.27 32.84 1.55
C MET A 303 -4.34 31.96 0.90
N HIS A 304 -4.91 31.01 1.65
CA HIS A 304 -6.04 30.21 1.16
C HIS A 304 -7.30 31.06 0.87
N LEU A 305 -7.49 32.13 1.64
CA LEU A 305 -8.59 33.09 1.41
C LEU A 305 -8.24 34.15 0.37
N GLU A 306 -7.09 34.05 -0.30
CA GLU A 306 -6.60 35.01 -1.31
C GLU A 306 -6.49 36.47 -0.81
N GLN A 307 -6.47 36.69 0.50
CA GLN A 307 -6.26 37.98 1.12
C GLN A 307 -4.81 38.43 1.06
N SER A 308 -3.88 37.47 1.13
CA SER A 308 -2.46 37.66 0.94
C SER A 308 -1.85 36.52 0.12
N THR A 309 -0.56 36.62 -0.21
CA THR A 309 0.18 35.63 -1.00
C THR A 309 1.46 35.20 -0.30
N TRP A 310 1.92 33.99 -0.61
CA TRP A 310 3.25 33.49 -0.23
C TRP A 310 4.36 34.19 -1.02
N ASN A 311 4.08 34.48 -2.29
CA ASN A 311 5.05 35.07 -3.21
C ASN A 311 5.27 36.56 -2.89
N ALA A 312 6.48 37.03 -3.14
CA ALA A 312 6.82 38.46 -3.06
C ALA A 312 5.92 39.28 -3.99
N GLY A 313 5.48 40.43 -3.52
CA GLY A 313 4.61 41.35 -4.25
C GLY A 313 3.74 42.22 -3.33
N PRO A 314 2.80 42.98 -3.88
CA PRO A 314 1.97 43.93 -3.11
C PRO A 314 1.12 43.28 -2.02
N LYS A 315 0.76 42.01 -2.19
CA LYS A 315 -0.05 41.24 -1.24
C LYS A 315 0.77 40.23 -0.43
N HIS A 316 2.11 40.35 -0.40
CA HIS A 316 2.94 39.40 0.33
C HIS A 316 2.59 39.37 1.82
N GLY A 317 2.11 38.23 2.32
CA GLY A 317 1.65 38.04 3.70
C GLY A 317 2.64 37.33 4.61
N ALA A 318 3.63 36.63 4.07
CA ALA A 318 4.67 35.91 4.85
C ALA A 318 5.76 36.91 5.31
N THR A 319 5.37 37.91 6.08
CA THR A 319 6.26 38.97 6.55
C THR A 319 6.36 39.01 8.07
N THR A 320 7.47 39.53 8.59
CA THR A 320 7.66 39.77 10.02
C THR A 320 6.55 40.62 10.62
N ALA A 321 6.11 41.67 9.90
CA ALA A 321 5.06 42.54 10.39
C ALA A 321 3.71 41.81 10.54
N ASN A 322 3.34 40.98 9.56
CA ASN A 322 2.14 40.16 9.63
C ASN A 322 2.25 39.09 10.74
N THR A 323 3.38 38.42 10.85
CA THR A 323 3.63 37.43 11.92
C THR A 323 3.49 38.05 13.32
N ARG A 324 4.03 39.27 13.54
CA ARG A 324 3.82 39.98 14.82
C ARG A 324 2.36 40.22 15.11
N ARG A 325 1.56 40.64 14.13
CA ARG A 325 0.11 40.82 14.30
C ARG A 325 -0.59 39.53 14.75
N TYR A 326 -0.19 38.37 14.19
CA TYR A 326 -0.72 37.07 14.60
C TYR A 326 -0.25 36.68 16.00
N ILE A 327 1.00 36.99 16.39
CA ILE A 327 1.52 36.77 17.74
C ILE A 327 0.72 37.59 18.76
N ASP A 328 0.48 38.88 18.48
CA ASP A 328 -0.30 39.75 19.34
C ASP A 328 -1.75 39.25 19.50
N PHE A 329 -2.34 38.78 18.38
CA PHE A 329 -3.67 38.19 18.40
C PHE A 329 -3.69 36.90 19.24
N ALA A 330 -2.74 36.00 19.05
CA ALA A 330 -2.60 34.76 19.80
C ALA A 330 -2.47 35.04 21.30
N ALA A 331 -1.58 35.94 21.69
CA ALA A 331 -1.36 36.31 23.09
C ALA A 331 -2.62 36.88 23.73
N LYS A 332 -3.31 37.79 23.04
CA LYS A 332 -4.55 38.43 23.52
C LYS A 332 -5.69 37.42 23.73
N ASN A 333 -5.75 36.36 22.90
CA ASN A 333 -6.85 35.40 22.88
C ASN A 333 -6.49 34.05 23.51
N GLY A 334 -5.34 33.91 24.19
CA GLY A 334 -4.95 32.71 24.91
C GLY A 334 -4.54 31.53 24.02
N PHE A 335 -4.13 31.78 22.76
CA PHE A 335 -3.50 30.75 21.92
C PHE A 335 -2.04 30.61 22.30
N ARG A 336 -1.54 29.36 22.33
CA ARG A 336 -0.15 29.07 22.74
C ARG A 336 0.85 29.14 21.62
N GLY A 337 0.42 29.16 20.38
CA GLY A 337 1.30 29.10 19.24
C GLY A 337 0.83 29.91 18.05
N VAL A 338 1.77 30.25 17.19
CA VAL A 338 1.56 30.80 15.86
C VAL A 338 2.33 29.93 14.88
N LEU A 339 1.64 29.43 13.85
CA LEU A 339 2.24 28.72 12.73
C LEU A 339 2.58 29.74 11.65
N VAL A 340 3.85 29.75 11.22
CA VAL A 340 4.38 30.69 10.20
C VAL A 340 4.93 29.91 9.04
#